data_4f744f3e4614324548cfa90e250ddabf
#
_entry.id   4f744f3e4614324548cfa90e250ddabf
#
_cell.length_a   1.000
_cell.length_b   1.000
_cell.length_c   1.000
_cell.angle_alpha   90.00
_cell.angle_beta   90.00
_cell.angle_gamma   90.00
#
_symmetry.space_group_name_H-M   'P 1'
#
loop_
_entity.id
_entity.type
_entity.pdbx_description
1 polymer ?
#
loop_
_entity_poly.entity_id
_entity_poly.type
_entity_poly.pdbx_seq_one_letter_code
_entity_poly.pdbx_strand_id
1 'polypeptide(L)'
;WKEKDLFAKDNRSGGNKFRSYQGKSWLNCLAGPEVEHWDSIFASHTFHEIQMYYPMRVIQDDRYKLIWNIAYKLDYPFASDLWAASSWQAQFLKGEEAPYGLKTVGQYIHRPEFELFDLKSDPNEAYNLAGKPEFAELLKTYQGKLKAKQRKLEDPWILKWKYE
;
A
#
# COMPACT_ATOMS: atom_id res chain seq x y z
N TRP A 1 9.95 25.15 -17.57
CA TRP A 1 10.93 24.28 -16.89
C TRP A 1 10.99 22.99 -17.67
N LYS A 2 12.10 22.71 -18.32
CA LYS A 2 12.29 21.43 -18.99
C LYS A 2 12.76 20.42 -17.93
N GLU A 3 12.20 19.23 -17.93
CA GLU A 3 12.49 18.15 -16.98
C GLU A 3 14.00 17.89 -16.79
N LYS A 4 14.78 18.17 -17.82
CA LYS A 4 16.26 18.06 -17.81
C LYS A 4 16.96 19.06 -16.88
N ASP A 5 16.34 20.18 -16.58
CA ASP A 5 16.98 21.28 -15.82
C ASP A 5 16.82 21.10 -14.31
N LEU A 6 15.87 20.23 -13.87
CA LEU A 6 15.66 19.86 -12.48
C LEU A 6 16.69 18.83 -11.97
N PHE A 7 17.47 18.26 -12.88
CA PHE A 7 18.41 17.16 -12.61
C PHE A 7 19.85 17.53 -12.98
N ALA A 8 20.23 18.78 -12.79
CA ALA A 8 21.63 19.16 -12.87
C ALA A 8 22.44 18.24 -11.94
N LYS A 9 23.37 17.50 -12.55
CA LYS A 9 24.24 16.56 -11.84
C LYS A 9 24.90 17.25 -10.66
N ASP A 10 24.50 16.87 -9.44
CA ASP A 10 25.27 17.24 -8.28
C ASP A 10 26.56 16.43 -8.28
N ASN A 11 27.65 17.05 -8.71
CA ASN A 11 28.99 16.44 -8.75
C ASN A 11 29.67 16.36 -7.39
N ARG A 12 28.95 16.61 -6.28
CA ARG A 12 29.52 16.72 -4.94
C ARG A 12 29.74 15.42 -4.20
N SER A 13 29.30 14.29 -4.72
CA SER A 13 29.58 13.00 -4.08
C SER A 13 29.84 11.93 -5.11
N GLY A 14 31.00 11.30 -5.01
CA GLY A 14 31.42 10.24 -5.89
C GLY A 14 30.38 9.12 -5.99
N GLY A 15 29.87 8.89 -7.18
CA GLY A 15 29.27 7.63 -7.57
C GLY A 15 27.77 7.43 -7.30
N ASN A 16 27.05 8.31 -6.63
CA ASN A 16 25.60 8.18 -6.48
C ASN A 16 24.89 8.61 -7.77
N LYS A 17 24.46 7.63 -8.56
CA LYS A 17 23.51 7.87 -9.65
C LYS A 17 22.26 8.48 -9.06
N PHE A 18 21.95 9.73 -9.41
CA PHE A 18 20.68 10.34 -9.09
C PHE A 18 19.56 9.43 -9.62
N ARG A 19 18.73 8.92 -8.73
CA ARG A 19 17.51 8.23 -9.13
C ARG A 19 16.57 9.27 -9.71
N SER A 20 16.13 9.07 -10.93
CA SER A 20 15.10 9.92 -11.54
C SER A 20 13.83 9.87 -10.68
N TYR A 21 13.09 10.97 -10.61
CA TYR A 21 11.77 10.97 -9.98
C TYR A 21 10.88 9.93 -10.65
N GLN A 22 10.15 9.19 -9.86
CA GLN A 22 9.30 8.09 -10.32
C GLN A 22 7.86 8.54 -10.57
N GLY A 23 7.52 9.75 -10.14
CA GLY A 23 6.24 10.39 -10.38
C GLY A 23 6.14 10.95 -11.80
N LYS A 24 4.90 11.13 -12.26
CA LYS A 24 4.59 11.82 -13.51
C LYS A 24 4.07 13.22 -13.19
N SER A 25 4.31 14.17 -14.11
CA SER A 25 3.79 15.53 -13.98
C SER A 25 2.26 15.56 -14.09
N TRP A 26 1.61 16.35 -13.28
CA TRP A 26 0.17 16.60 -13.36
C TRP A 26 -0.18 17.73 -14.33
N LEU A 27 0.81 18.46 -14.86
CA LEU A 27 0.55 19.63 -15.68
C LEU A 27 -0.36 19.33 -16.88
N ASN A 28 -0.28 18.13 -17.43
CA ASN A 28 -1.15 17.71 -18.53
C ASN A 28 -2.62 17.58 -18.08
N CYS A 29 -2.89 17.33 -16.79
CA CYS A 29 -4.25 17.25 -16.27
C CYS A 29 -4.97 18.62 -16.27
N LEU A 30 -4.21 19.71 -16.32
CA LEU A 30 -4.75 21.07 -16.41
C LEU A 30 -5.16 21.43 -17.83
N ALA A 31 -4.68 20.71 -18.83
CA ALA A 31 -4.95 21.00 -20.25
C ALA A 31 -6.26 20.38 -20.77
N GLY A 32 -6.87 19.45 -20.04
CA GLY A 32 -8.13 18.82 -20.42
C GLY A 32 -8.32 17.41 -19.83
N PRO A 33 -9.51 16.81 -20.01
CA PRO A 33 -9.83 15.49 -19.45
C PRO A 33 -9.16 14.32 -20.17
N GLU A 34 -8.61 14.52 -21.36
CA GLU A 34 -7.89 13.50 -22.14
C GLU A 34 -6.41 13.45 -21.74
N VAL A 35 -6.16 12.95 -20.54
CA VAL A 35 -4.79 12.75 -20.06
C VAL A 35 -4.49 11.26 -20.13
N GLU A 36 -3.26 10.93 -20.52
CA GLU A 36 -2.69 9.59 -20.38
C GLU A 36 -2.97 9.08 -18.96
N HIS A 37 -3.93 8.17 -18.83
CA HIS A 37 -4.31 7.62 -17.52
C HIS A 37 -3.13 6.85 -16.93
N TRP A 38 -2.95 7.02 -15.65
CA TRP A 38 -2.06 6.15 -14.89
C TRP A 38 -2.76 4.81 -14.70
N ASP A 39 -2.16 3.74 -15.21
CA ASP A 39 -2.74 2.40 -15.13
C ASP A 39 -2.92 1.92 -13.68
N SER A 40 -2.07 2.40 -12.78
CA SER A 40 -2.10 2.00 -11.37
C SER A 40 -1.33 2.93 -10.47
N ILE A 41 -1.76 3.00 -9.22
CA ILE A 41 -1.08 3.68 -8.11
C ILE A 41 -0.30 2.63 -7.33
N PHE A 42 0.93 2.97 -6.95
CA PHE A 42 1.74 2.20 -6.01
C PHE A 42 1.93 3.00 -4.73
N ALA A 43 1.64 2.38 -3.60
CA ALA A 43 1.91 2.95 -2.29
C ALA A 43 2.75 2.00 -1.43
N SER A 44 3.53 2.56 -0.54
CA SER A 44 4.37 1.81 0.39
C SER A 44 4.30 2.40 1.78
N HIS A 45 4.30 1.53 2.76
CA HIS A 45 4.45 1.86 4.16
C HIS A 45 5.52 0.92 4.74
N THR A 46 6.35 1.40 5.63
CA THR A 46 7.32 0.57 6.33
C THR A 46 7.24 0.79 7.83
N PHE A 47 7.18 2.03 8.27
CA PHE A 47 6.96 2.40 9.67
C PHE A 47 6.39 3.82 9.73
N HIS A 48 5.68 4.10 10.81
CA HIS A 48 5.27 5.42 11.23
C HIS A 48 5.54 5.54 12.73
N GLU A 49 6.23 6.57 13.17
CA GLU A 49 6.87 6.61 14.48
C GLU A 49 7.88 5.44 14.70
N ILE A 50 8.67 5.44 15.75
CA ILE A 50 9.72 4.42 15.96
C ILE A 50 9.12 3.02 16.22
N GLN A 51 7.99 2.95 16.90
CA GLN A 51 7.36 1.70 17.33
C GLN A 51 6.40 1.09 16.30
N MET A 52 6.07 1.80 15.24
CA MET A 52 5.07 1.37 14.28
C MET A 52 5.69 0.74 13.02
N TYR A 53 6.53 -0.27 13.21
CA TYR A 53 7.07 -1.04 12.12
C TYR A 53 6.05 -2.06 11.60
N TYR A 54 5.54 -1.82 10.38
CA TYR A 54 4.66 -2.76 9.70
C TYR A 54 4.77 -2.56 8.19
N PRO A 55 5.77 -3.18 7.53
CA PRO A 55 5.95 -3.01 6.10
C PRO A 55 4.77 -3.59 5.33
N MET A 56 4.25 -2.79 4.41
CA MET A 56 3.24 -3.19 3.46
C MET A 56 3.42 -2.48 2.12
N ARG A 57 2.90 -3.08 1.07
CA ARG A 57 2.92 -2.57 -0.29
C ARG A 57 1.53 -2.66 -0.89
N VAL A 58 1.17 -1.65 -1.64
CA VAL A 58 -0.15 -1.54 -2.27
C VAL A 58 0.01 -1.30 -3.75
N ILE A 59 -0.80 -1.98 -4.54
CA ILE A 59 -1.08 -1.61 -5.92
C ILE A 59 -2.58 -1.49 -6.12
N GLN A 60 -3.00 -0.42 -6.76
CA GLN A 60 -4.40 -0.09 -6.98
C GLN A 60 -4.58 0.44 -8.40
N ASP A 61 -5.63 0.01 -9.07
CA ASP A 61 -6.15 0.62 -10.28
C ASP A 61 -7.59 1.14 -10.05
N ASP A 62 -8.31 1.43 -11.11
CA ASP A 62 -9.67 2.01 -11.02
C ASP A 62 -10.70 1.09 -10.35
N ARG A 63 -10.41 -0.19 -10.27
CA ARG A 63 -11.35 -1.17 -9.76
C ARG A 63 -10.82 -1.96 -8.58
N TYR A 64 -9.59 -2.45 -8.65
CA TYR A 64 -9.07 -3.37 -7.65
C TYR A 64 -7.88 -2.79 -6.90
N LYS A 65 -7.81 -3.12 -5.61
CA LYS A 65 -6.70 -2.79 -4.72
C LYS A 65 -6.17 -4.05 -4.09
N LEU A 66 -4.86 -4.30 -4.27
CA LEU A 66 -4.12 -5.34 -3.55
C LEU A 66 -3.23 -4.69 -2.51
N ILE A 67 -3.34 -5.15 -1.28
CA ILE A 67 -2.43 -4.86 -0.18
C ILE A 67 -1.65 -6.14 0.14
N TRP A 68 -0.33 -6.04 0.18
CA TRP A 68 0.55 -7.08 0.69
C TRP A 68 1.09 -6.64 2.04
N ASN A 69 0.64 -7.28 3.10
CA ASN A 69 1.09 -7.07 4.47
C ASN A 69 2.32 -7.95 4.72
N ILE A 70 3.52 -7.41 4.51
CA ILE A 70 4.76 -8.17 4.60
C ILE A 70 5.01 -8.66 6.03
N ALA A 71 4.54 -7.91 7.03
CA ALA A 71 4.65 -8.26 8.44
C ALA A 71 3.38 -8.91 9.03
N TYR A 72 2.57 -9.58 8.22
CA TYR A 72 1.26 -10.12 8.61
C TYR A 72 1.27 -11.06 9.83
N LYS A 73 2.43 -11.62 10.19
CA LYS A 73 2.60 -12.44 11.40
C LYS A 73 2.68 -11.62 12.68
N LEU A 74 2.80 -10.30 12.57
CA LEU A 74 2.80 -9.37 13.69
C LEU A 74 1.44 -8.68 13.77
N ASP A 75 1.08 -8.30 14.98
CA ASP A 75 -0.06 -7.42 15.20
C ASP A 75 0.18 -6.08 14.48
N TYR A 76 -0.87 -5.56 13.84
CA TYR A 76 -0.80 -4.25 13.22
C TYR A 76 -0.67 -3.18 14.29
N PRO A 77 0.44 -2.45 14.34
CA PRO A 77 0.63 -1.40 15.33
C PRO A 77 -0.29 -0.22 14.99
N PHE A 78 -0.83 0.42 16.00
CA PHE A 78 -1.62 1.63 15.86
C PHE A 78 -0.94 2.81 16.56
N ALA A 79 -1.15 4.01 16.01
CA ALA A 79 -0.54 5.23 16.50
C ALA A 79 -0.99 5.55 17.94
N SER A 80 -0.16 6.29 18.66
CA SER A 80 -0.43 6.69 20.05
C SER A 80 -1.71 7.51 20.20
N ASP A 81 -2.07 8.30 19.17
CA ASP A 81 -3.31 9.07 19.14
C ASP A 81 -4.55 8.17 18.99
N LEU A 82 -4.48 7.11 18.16
CA LEU A 82 -5.53 6.11 18.09
C LEU A 82 -5.64 5.36 19.42
N TRP A 83 -4.52 4.97 20.03
CA TRP A 83 -4.51 4.33 21.34
C TRP A 83 -5.20 5.18 22.40
N ALA A 84 -4.91 6.49 22.43
CA ALA A 84 -5.51 7.43 23.38
C ALA A 84 -6.98 7.76 23.09
N ALA A 85 -7.50 7.44 21.89
CA ALA A 85 -8.87 7.77 21.50
C ALA A 85 -9.89 6.95 22.30
N SER A 86 -10.81 7.62 22.97
CA SER A 86 -11.86 6.98 23.77
C SER A 86 -12.77 6.07 22.93
N SER A 87 -13.00 6.37 21.67
CA SER A 87 -13.75 5.55 20.72
C SER A 87 -13.06 4.22 20.43
N TRP A 88 -11.72 4.21 20.30
CA TRP A 88 -10.93 3.01 20.15
C TRP A 88 -10.97 2.18 21.44
N GLN A 89 -10.63 2.80 22.58
CA GLN A 89 -10.60 2.12 23.89
C GLN A 89 -11.93 1.47 24.23
N ALA A 90 -13.04 2.13 23.93
CA ALA A 90 -14.39 1.61 24.18
C ALA A 90 -14.69 0.31 23.42
N GLN A 91 -14.09 0.08 22.27
CA GLN A 91 -14.24 -1.16 21.51
C GLN A 91 -13.14 -2.18 21.85
N PHE A 92 -11.89 -1.73 21.96
CA PHE A 92 -10.74 -2.57 22.29
C PHE A 92 -10.93 -3.34 23.61
N LEU A 93 -11.45 -2.69 24.65
CA LEU A 93 -11.71 -3.30 25.95
C LEU A 93 -12.83 -4.36 25.93
N LYS A 94 -13.65 -4.41 24.89
CA LYS A 94 -14.67 -5.45 24.70
C LYS A 94 -14.12 -6.72 24.05
N GLY A 95 -12.88 -6.69 23.56
CA GLY A 95 -12.21 -7.81 22.92
C GLY A 95 -12.26 -7.77 21.38
N GLU A 96 -11.63 -8.75 20.77
CA GLU A 96 -11.38 -8.82 19.34
C GLU A 96 -12.64 -8.89 18.48
N GLU A 97 -13.72 -9.49 18.99
CA GLU A 97 -15.01 -9.61 18.30
C GLU A 97 -15.82 -8.31 18.31
N ALA A 98 -15.36 -7.29 19.04
CA ALA A 98 -16.07 -6.02 19.12
C ALA A 98 -16.08 -5.31 17.75
N PRO A 99 -17.20 -4.69 17.37
CA PRO A 99 -17.31 -4.01 16.07
C PRO A 99 -16.39 -2.79 16.01
N TYR A 100 -15.69 -2.64 14.89
CA TYR A 100 -14.87 -1.49 14.55
C TYR A 100 -15.16 -1.05 13.10
N GLY A 101 -16.15 -0.20 12.93
CA GLY A 101 -16.73 0.13 11.64
C GLY A 101 -17.40 -1.11 11.00
N LEU A 102 -16.99 -1.46 9.80
CA LEU A 102 -17.46 -2.65 9.08
C LEU A 102 -16.62 -3.91 9.34
N LYS A 103 -15.61 -3.81 10.19
CA LYS A 103 -14.72 -4.89 10.61
C LYS A 103 -14.84 -5.11 12.11
N THR A 104 -14.06 -6.03 12.66
CA THR A 104 -13.89 -6.17 14.10
C THR A 104 -12.53 -5.62 14.55
N VAL A 105 -12.36 -5.43 15.86
CA VAL A 105 -11.08 -5.07 16.47
C VAL A 105 -9.99 -6.07 16.07
N GLY A 106 -10.29 -7.37 16.14
CA GLY A 106 -9.36 -8.43 15.76
C GLY A 106 -8.97 -8.35 14.29
N GLN A 107 -9.93 -8.12 13.38
CA GLN A 107 -9.63 -7.93 11.94
C GLN A 107 -8.79 -6.69 11.65
N TYR A 108 -8.87 -5.67 12.49
CA TYR A 108 -8.02 -4.49 12.37
C TYR A 108 -6.57 -4.78 12.80
N ILE A 109 -6.40 -5.57 13.87
CA ILE A 109 -5.10 -5.89 14.47
C ILE A 109 -4.41 -7.03 13.70
N HIS A 110 -5.11 -8.14 13.42
CA HIS A 110 -4.56 -9.33 12.79
C HIS A 110 -4.85 -9.34 11.30
N ARG A 111 -4.01 -8.68 10.54
CA ARG A 111 -4.19 -8.58 9.09
C ARG A 111 -3.64 -9.82 8.38
N PRO A 112 -4.35 -10.36 7.37
CA PRO A 112 -3.81 -11.44 6.55
C PRO A 112 -2.67 -10.96 5.66
N GLU A 113 -1.88 -11.89 5.12
CA GLU A 113 -0.78 -11.58 4.20
C GLU A 113 -1.24 -10.74 3.01
N PHE A 114 -2.37 -11.12 2.39
CA PHE A 114 -2.95 -10.41 1.26
C PHE A 114 -4.37 -9.94 1.56
N GLU A 115 -4.64 -8.69 1.17
CA GLU A 115 -6.00 -8.15 1.14
C GLU A 115 -6.27 -7.66 -0.29
N LEU A 116 -7.33 -8.18 -0.90
CA LEU A 116 -7.78 -7.81 -2.25
C LEU A 116 -9.20 -7.28 -2.17
N PHE A 117 -9.42 -6.07 -2.70
CA PHE A 117 -10.72 -5.40 -2.66
C PHE A 117 -11.18 -5.00 -4.05
N ASP A 118 -12.47 -5.16 -4.35
CA ASP A 118 -13.14 -4.58 -5.51
C ASP A 118 -13.76 -3.23 -5.10
N LEU A 119 -13.07 -2.14 -5.38
CA LEU A 119 -13.46 -0.80 -4.94
C LEU A 119 -14.77 -0.30 -5.54
N LYS A 120 -15.25 -0.91 -6.63
CA LYS A 120 -16.55 -0.55 -7.22
C LYS A 120 -17.72 -1.15 -6.45
N SER A 121 -17.58 -2.38 -5.97
CA SER A 121 -18.63 -3.07 -5.20
C SER A 121 -18.47 -2.87 -3.68
N ASP A 122 -17.24 -2.61 -3.23
CA ASP A 122 -16.86 -2.44 -1.82
C ASP A 122 -15.93 -1.23 -1.64
N PRO A 123 -16.46 0.00 -1.76
CA PRO A 123 -15.65 1.22 -1.59
C PRO A 123 -15.11 1.43 -0.18
N ASN A 124 -15.62 0.70 0.80
CA ASN A 124 -15.18 0.75 2.19
C ASN A 124 -14.10 -0.31 2.53
N GLU A 125 -13.70 -1.14 1.57
CA GLU A 125 -12.67 -2.17 1.76
C GLU A 125 -12.96 -3.10 2.96
N ALA A 126 -14.23 -3.47 3.11
CA ALA A 126 -14.70 -4.29 4.23
C ALA A 126 -14.52 -5.80 3.96
N TYR A 127 -14.62 -6.22 2.69
CA TYR A 127 -14.68 -7.62 2.31
C TYR A 127 -13.43 -8.06 1.54
N ASN A 128 -12.50 -8.71 2.24
CA ASN A 128 -11.29 -9.23 1.61
C ASN A 128 -11.62 -10.41 0.67
N LEU A 129 -11.23 -10.29 -0.60
CA LEU A 129 -11.42 -11.30 -1.64
C LEU A 129 -10.23 -12.26 -1.78
N ALA A 130 -9.07 -11.96 -1.16
CA ALA A 130 -7.83 -12.70 -1.38
C ALA A 130 -7.91 -14.18 -0.98
N GLY A 131 -8.74 -14.52 0.00
CA GLY A 131 -8.93 -15.90 0.45
C GLY A 131 -10.00 -16.69 -0.32
N LYS A 132 -10.69 -16.09 -1.31
CA LYS A 132 -11.77 -16.72 -2.03
C LYS A 132 -11.25 -17.41 -3.30
N PRO A 133 -11.54 -18.71 -3.52
CA PRO A 133 -11.04 -19.46 -4.67
C PRO A 133 -11.36 -18.84 -6.03
N GLU A 134 -12.55 -18.25 -6.18
CA GLU A 134 -13.00 -17.60 -7.41
C GLU A 134 -12.16 -16.35 -7.79
N PHE A 135 -11.42 -15.79 -6.85
CA PHE A 135 -10.54 -14.63 -7.06
C PHE A 135 -9.04 -15.01 -7.12
N ALA A 136 -8.69 -16.29 -7.09
CA ALA A 136 -7.29 -16.75 -7.04
C ALA A 136 -6.46 -16.24 -8.24
N GLU A 137 -6.99 -16.31 -9.46
CA GLU A 137 -6.28 -15.85 -10.66
C GLU A 137 -6.18 -14.31 -10.69
N LEU A 138 -7.18 -13.60 -10.18
CA LEU A 138 -7.13 -12.15 -10.03
C LEU A 138 -6.05 -11.76 -9.03
N LEU A 139 -6.01 -12.40 -7.87
CA LEU A 139 -4.99 -12.20 -6.84
C LEU A 139 -3.58 -12.39 -7.43
N LYS A 140 -3.36 -13.50 -8.14
CA LYS A 140 -2.09 -13.79 -8.81
C LYS A 140 -1.69 -12.71 -9.83
N THR A 141 -2.66 -12.21 -10.59
CA THR A 141 -2.45 -11.11 -11.53
C THR A 141 -1.95 -9.85 -10.83
N TYR A 142 -2.59 -9.46 -9.72
CA TYR A 142 -2.20 -8.27 -8.96
C TYR A 142 -0.88 -8.45 -8.21
N GLN A 143 -0.59 -9.65 -7.72
CA GLN A 143 0.74 -9.99 -7.18
C GLN A 143 1.82 -9.83 -8.27
N GLY A 144 1.53 -10.24 -9.51
CA GLY A 144 2.41 -10.04 -10.65
C GLY A 144 2.67 -8.56 -10.96
N LYS A 145 1.60 -7.75 -11.01
CA LYS A 145 1.69 -6.28 -11.18
C LYS A 145 2.52 -5.64 -10.06
N LEU A 146 2.28 -6.03 -8.81
CA LEU A 146 3.00 -5.52 -7.65
C LEU A 146 4.50 -5.85 -7.73
N LYS A 147 4.86 -7.11 -8.02
CA LYS A 147 6.26 -7.54 -8.21
C LYS A 147 6.95 -6.78 -9.33
N ALA A 148 6.26 -6.58 -10.47
CA ALA A 148 6.81 -5.81 -11.58
C ALA A 148 7.08 -4.36 -11.18
N LYS A 149 6.17 -3.74 -10.45
CA LYS A 149 6.33 -2.38 -9.94
C LYS A 149 7.48 -2.27 -8.94
N GLN A 150 7.58 -3.20 -7.98
CA GLN A 150 8.68 -3.25 -7.02
C GLN A 150 10.05 -3.38 -7.72
N ARG A 151 10.17 -4.24 -8.76
CA ARG A 151 11.42 -4.34 -9.55
C ARG A 151 11.76 -3.01 -10.23
N LYS A 152 10.76 -2.37 -10.86
CA LYS A 152 10.97 -1.07 -11.54
C LYS A 152 11.42 0.02 -10.57
N LEU A 153 10.93 -0.02 -9.33
CA LEU A 153 11.24 0.95 -8.28
C LEU A 153 12.48 0.58 -7.46
N GLU A 154 13.10 -0.57 -7.75
CA GLU A 154 14.20 -1.12 -6.95
C GLU A 154 13.84 -1.23 -5.47
N ASP A 155 12.58 -1.58 -5.17
CA ASP A 155 12.10 -1.74 -3.80
C ASP A 155 12.82 -2.90 -3.11
N PRO A 156 13.55 -2.68 -2.00
CA PRO A 156 14.32 -3.74 -1.34
C PRO A 156 13.45 -4.88 -0.81
N TRP A 157 12.16 -4.63 -0.56
CA TRP A 157 11.21 -5.64 -0.10
C TRP A 157 10.82 -6.66 -1.16
N ILE A 158 11.25 -6.50 -2.41
CA ILE A 158 11.07 -7.51 -3.47
C ILE A 158 11.69 -8.87 -3.08
N LEU A 159 12.70 -8.88 -2.23
CA LEU A 159 13.36 -10.10 -1.77
C LEU A 159 12.45 -10.97 -0.89
N LYS A 160 11.48 -10.37 -0.20
CA LYS A 160 10.54 -11.09 0.67
C LYS A 160 9.64 -12.08 -0.05
N TRP A 161 9.43 -11.92 -1.35
CA TRP A 161 8.71 -12.91 -2.15
C TRP A 161 9.43 -14.26 -2.28
N LYS A 162 10.68 -14.35 -1.85
CA LYS A 162 11.51 -15.56 -1.96
C LYS A 162 11.89 -16.16 -0.61
N TYR A 163 11.87 -15.38 0.45
CA TYR A 163 12.50 -15.72 1.74
C TYR A 163 11.52 -15.71 2.91
N GLU A 164 10.28 -16.11 2.68
CA GLU A 164 9.33 -16.42 3.75
C GLU A 164 8.86 -17.86 3.71
#